data_4d4bad7bd057333e134fe2dc047ad0f8
#
_entry.id   4d4bad7bd057333e134fe2dc047ad0f8
#
_cell.length_a   1.000
_cell.length_b   1.000
_cell.length_c   1.000
_cell.angle_alpha   90.00
_cell.angle_beta   90.00
_cell.angle_gamma   90.00
#
_symmetry.space_group_name_H-M   'P 1'
#
loop_
_entity.id
_entity.type
_entity.pdbx_description
1 polymer ?
#
loop_
_entity_poly.entity_id
_entity_poly.type
_entity_poly.pdbx_seq_one_letter_code
_entity_poly.pdbx_strand_id
1 'polypeptide(L)'
;MCSILGSKIIDISKYGIIFSSLSKNLGISGSTLVIGRKDILSRPKLINPPIVMDWQPYIHLQGPTPTIMSIYMTNMNIKRMIKRGGITYYNSLTFAKSQLFYNFIDNSNDFYINDIPKENRSRTNITFTVKNSIHLSKLFCETAKQHNFIGTQYHPSNPNKGCRISLYNGLELSEVKLFIQFMKTFQNKFNFNDLQNSSLSS
;
A
#
# COMPACT_ATOMS: atom_id res chain seq x y z
N MET A 1 -0.79 11.40 -1.50
CA MET A 1 -1.53 10.44 -0.63
C MET A 1 -1.98 9.16 -1.36
N CYS A 2 -1.27 8.72 -2.39
CA CYS A 2 -1.72 7.66 -3.32
C CYS A 2 -2.12 6.33 -2.66
N SER A 3 -1.46 5.90 -1.59
CA SER A 3 -1.74 4.60 -0.94
C SER A 3 -2.82 4.64 0.13
N ILE A 4 -3.20 5.82 0.62
CA ILE A 4 -4.15 5.96 1.73
C ILE A 4 -5.48 6.60 1.32
N LEU A 5 -5.52 7.36 0.24
CA LEU A 5 -6.76 7.95 -0.26
C LEU A 5 -7.74 6.83 -0.65
N GLY A 6 -8.98 6.92 -0.14
CA GLY A 6 -10.00 5.88 -0.29
C GLY A 6 -9.89 4.69 0.68
N SER A 7 -8.88 4.64 1.58
CA SER A 7 -8.72 3.58 2.59
C SER A 7 -8.66 4.09 4.03
N LYS A 8 -8.58 5.39 4.21
CA LYS A 8 -8.54 6.05 5.52
C LYS A 8 -9.37 7.32 5.49
N ILE A 9 -10.08 7.61 6.57
CA ILE A 9 -10.75 8.91 6.76
C ILE A 9 -9.66 9.98 6.90
N ILE A 10 -9.73 11.01 6.07
CA ILE A 10 -8.76 12.11 6.04
C ILE A 10 -9.50 13.41 6.36
N ASP A 11 -9.03 14.12 7.36
CA ASP A 11 -9.48 15.49 7.62
C ASP A 11 -8.79 16.44 6.65
N ILE A 12 -9.51 16.78 5.57
CA ILE A 12 -8.98 17.63 4.50
C ILE A 12 -8.67 19.06 4.94
N SER A 13 -9.27 19.53 6.06
CA SER A 13 -9.03 20.88 6.57
C SER A 13 -7.59 21.11 7.02
N LYS A 14 -6.88 20.02 7.36
CA LYS A 14 -5.46 20.05 7.78
C LYS A 14 -4.47 20.22 6.64
N TYR A 15 -4.94 20.22 5.39
CA TYR A 15 -4.05 20.24 4.21
C TYR A 15 -4.38 21.41 3.30
N GLY A 16 -3.34 22.04 2.80
CA GLY A 16 -3.47 23.06 1.75
C GLY A 16 -3.75 22.43 0.39
N ILE A 17 -3.03 21.36 0.07
CA ILE A 17 -3.19 20.57 -1.16
C ILE A 17 -3.03 19.10 -0.84
N ILE A 18 -3.92 18.27 -1.39
CA ILE A 18 -3.83 16.81 -1.41
C ILE A 18 -3.74 16.39 -2.88
N PHE A 19 -2.78 15.54 -3.22
CA PHE A 19 -2.73 14.90 -4.52
C PHE A 19 -2.57 13.38 -4.39
N SER A 20 -3.15 12.65 -5.33
CA SER A 20 -3.14 11.19 -5.34
C SER A 20 -3.28 10.67 -6.76
N SER A 21 -2.38 9.79 -7.16
CA SER A 21 -2.65 8.93 -8.31
C SER A 21 -3.87 8.05 -8.03
N LEU A 22 -4.71 7.84 -9.03
CA LEU A 22 -5.89 6.97 -8.91
C LEU A 22 -5.55 5.47 -8.96
N SER A 23 -4.31 5.11 -9.30
CA SER A 23 -3.85 3.75 -9.64
C SER A 23 -3.80 2.73 -8.50
N LYS A 24 -4.25 3.07 -7.29
CA LYS A 24 -4.22 2.17 -6.12
C LYS A 24 -5.63 1.85 -5.63
N ASN A 25 -6.09 2.56 -4.58
CA ASN A 25 -7.41 2.28 -4.01
C ASN A 25 -8.60 2.77 -4.86
N LEU A 26 -8.40 3.82 -5.67
CA LEU A 26 -9.51 4.49 -6.32
C LEU A 26 -9.80 4.00 -7.75
N GLY A 27 -8.78 3.54 -8.48
CA GLY A 27 -8.98 3.16 -9.88
C GLY A 27 -7.70 2.62 -10.53
N ILE A 28 -7.48 2.99 -11.79
CA ILE A 28 -6.33 2.60 -12.60
C ILE A 28 -5.38 3.79 -12.81
N SER A 29 -4.17 3.50 -13.30
CA SER A 29 -3.19 4.53 -13.69
C SER A 29 -3.71 5.41 -14.84
N GLY A 30 -3.14 6.60 -14.98
CA GLY A 30 -3.44 7.55 -16.06
C GLY A 30 -4.04 8.88 -15.58
N SER A 31 -4.54 8.97 -14.34
CA SER A 31 -5.06 10.22 -13.79
C SER A 31 -4.60 10.46 -12.36
N THR A 32 -4.51 11.72 -12.00
CA THR A 32 -4.19 12.19 -10.64
C THR A 32 -5.34 13.06 -10.14
N LEU A 33 -5.83 12.76 -8.95
CA LEU A 33 -6.77 13.63 -8.25
C LEU A 33 -5.99 14.66 -7.44
N VAL A 34 -6.36 15.93 -7.59
CA VAL A 34 -5.84 17.05 -6.80
C VAL A 34 -6.99 17.75 -6.11
N ILE A 35 -6.87 17.90 -4.80
CA ILE A 35 -7.81 18.65 -3.96
C ILE A 35 -7.02 19.80 -3.34
N GLY A 36 -7.37 21.02 -3.66
CA GLY A 36 -6.68 22.20 -3.16
C GLY A 36 -7.62 23.21 -2.52
N ARG A 37 -7.13 23.91 -1.49
CA ARG A 37 -7.83 25.05 -0.91
C ARG A 37 -7.85 26.19 -1.92
N LYS A 38 -9.01 26.89 -2.02
CA LYS A 38 -9.22 27.97 -2.98
C LYS A 38 -8.18 29.11 -2.84
N ASP A 39 -7.85 29.49 -1.60
CA ASP A 39 -6.88 30.55 -1.33
C ASP A 39 -5.45 30.21 -1.81
N ILE A 40 -5.10 28.93 -1.90
CA ILE A 40 -3.83 28.48 -2.43
C ILE A 40 -3.85 28.46 -3.97
N LEU A 41 -4.95 27.93 -4.53
CA LEU A 41 -5.09 27.80 -5.99
C LEU A 41 -5.27 29.14 -6.70
N SER A 42 -5.75 30.18 -5.99
CA SER A 42 -5.93 31.54 -6.54
C SER A 42 -4.76 32.49 -6.28
N ARG A 43 -3.64 32.01 -5.74
CA ARG A 43 -2.44 32.84 -5.53
C ARG A 43 -1.90 33.39 -6.85
N PRO A 44 -1.26 34.59 -6.83
CA PRO A 44 -0.60 35.12 -8.01
C PRO A 44 0.40 34.12 -8.59
N LYS A 45 0.42 34.02 -9.92
CA LYS A 45 1.35 33.15 -10.62
C LYS A 45 2.79 33.67 -10.47
N LEU A 46 3.74 32.76 -10.49
CA LEU A 46 5.15 33.14 -10.71
C LEU A 46 5.29 33.72 -12.11
N ILE A 47 6.30 34.54 -12.31
CA ILE A 47 6.63 35.07 -13.62
C ILE A 47 7.05 33.90 -14.52
N ASN A 48 6.34 33.73 -15.65
CA ASN A 48 6.59 32.68 -16.65
C ASN A 48 6.70 31.24 -16.11
N PRO A 49 5.69 30.71 -15.37
CA PRO A 49 5.72 29.30 -15.01
C PRO A 49 5.56 28.44 -16.26
N PRO A 50 6.18 27.24 -16.32
CA PRO A 50 5.85 26.26 -17.34
C PRO A 50 4.34 26.00 -17.35
N ILE A 51 3.73 25.90 -18.52
CA ILE A 51 2.26 25.73 -18.66
C ILE A 51 1.72 24.52 -17.92
N VAL A 52 2.50 23.44 -17.80
CA VAL A 52 2.15 22.23 -17.06
C VAL A 52 2.10 22.41 -15.53
N MET A 53 2.66 23.52 -15.03
CA MET A 53 2.64 23.89 -13.61
C MET A 53 1.56 24.94 -13.31
N ASP A 54 0.86 25.43 -14.32
CA ASP A 54 -0.24 26.36 -14.14
C ASP A 54 -1.55 25.59 -13.87
N TRP A 55 -2.10 25.77 -12.68
CA TRP A 55 -3.34 25.10 -12.26
C TRP A 55 -4.60 25.75 -12.80
N GLN A 56 -4.52 27.01 -13.26
CA GLN A 56 -5.70 27.78 -13.69
C GLN A 56 -6.46 27.13 -14.88
N PRO A 57 -5.79 26.62 -15.94
CA PRO A 57 -6.47 25.92 -17.03
C PRO A 57 -7.23 24.68 -16.54
N TYR A 58 -6.69 23.96 -15.56
CA TYR A 58 -7.36 22.76 -15.03
C TYR A 58 -8.60 23.10 -14.18
N ILE A 59 -8.54 24.20 -13.40
CA ILE A 59 -9.67 24.67 -12.60
C ILE A 59 -10.84 25.08 -13.47
N HIS A 60 -10.58 25.69 -14.61
CA HIS A 60 -11.59 26.18 -15.55
C HIS A 60 -11.95 25.19 -16.66
N LEU A 61 -11.57 23.91 -16.52
CA LEU A 61 -11.81 22.86 -17.53
C LEU A 61 -11.22 23.19 -18.92
N GLN A 62 -10.21 24.03 -18.98
CA GLN A 62 -9.46 24.41 -20.19
C GLN A 62 -8.15 23.66 -20.31
N GLY A 63 -7.94 22.64 -19.47
CA GLY A 63 -6.75 21.79 -19.48
C GLY A 63 -6.74 20.80 -20.65
N PRO A 64 -5.69 19.99 -20.74
CA PRO A 64 -5.57 18.95 -21.76
C PRO A 64 -6.69 17.93 -21.66
N THR A 65 -6.97 17.25 -22.77
CA THR A 65 -7.97 16.17 -22.83
C THR A 65 -7.75 15.15 -21.72
N PRO A 66 -8.74 14.87 -20.87
CA PRO A 66 -8.58 13.96 -19.74
C PRO A 66 -8.48 12.50 -20.20
N THR A 67 -7.85 11.66 -19.41
CA THR A 67 -7.79 10.22 -19.64
C THR A 67 -9.15 9.58 -19.28
N ILE A 68 -10.06 9.55 -20.25
CA ILE A 68 -11.47 9.16 -20.06
C ILE A 68 -11.58 7.77 -19.43
N MET A 69 -10.80 6.78 -19.89
CA MET A 69 -10.83 5.42 -19.34
C MET A 69 -10.49 5.39 -17.85
N SER A 70 -9.45 6.13 -17.42
CA SER A 70 -9.07 6.18 -16.01
C SER A 70 -10.18 6.81 -15.15
N ILE A 71 -10.81 7.88 -15.64
CA ILE A 71 -11.93 8.54 -14.95
C ILE A 71 -13.14 7.59 -14.88
N TYR A 72 -13.48 6.91 -15.97
CA TYR A 72 -14.59 5.97 -16.03
C TYR A 72 -14.39 4.81 -15.03
N MET A 73 -13.24 4.16 -15.04
CA MET A 73 -12.92 3.07 -14.12
C MET A 73 -12.91 3.52 -12.66
N THR A 74 -12.41 4.72 -12.40
CA THR A 74 -12.45 5.32 -11.06
C THR A 74 -13.88 5.57 -10.60
N ASN A 75 -14.76 6.11 -11.47
CA ASN A 75 -16.17 6.32 -11.18
C ASN A 75 -16.87 5.00 -10.84
N MET A 76 -16.65 3.95 -11.62
CA MET A 76 -17.21 2.62 -11.37
C MET A 76 -16.76 2.07 -10.01
N ASN A 77 -15.46 2.20 -9.70
CA ASN A 77 -14.92 1.73 -8.43
C ASN A 77 -15.46 2.55 -7.25
N ILE A 78 -15.55 3.87 -7.35
CA ILE A 78 -16.12 4.72 -6.30
C ILE A 78 -17.59 4.36 -6.05
N LYS A 79 -18.40 4.13 -7.09
CA LYS A 79 -19.79 3.66 -6.94
C LYS A 79 -19.85 2.32 -6.19
N ARG A 80 -18.96 1.37 -6.52
CA ARG A 80 -18.83 0.11 -5.78
C ARG A 80 -18.44 0.35 -4.33
N MET A 81 -17.50 1.24 -4.07
CA MET A 81 -17.06 1.59 -2.72
C MET A 81 -18.20 2.18 -1.88
N ILE A 82 -18.98 3.10 -2.45
CA ILE A 82 -20.15 3.71 -1.79
C ILE A 82 -21.17 2.62 -1.45
N LYS A 83 -21.48 1.74 -2.40
CA LYS A 83 -22.42 0.62 -2.20
C LYS A 83 -22.01 -0.34 -1.08
N ARG A 84 -20.68 -0.48 -0.82
CA ARG A 84 -20.15 -1.34 0.25
C ARG A 84 -20.04 -0.62 1.61
N GLY A 85 -20.55 0.59 1.77
CA GLY A 85 -20.52 1.36 3.03
C GLY A 85 -19.52 2.51 3.04
N GLY A 86 -18.97 2.87 1.88
CA GLY A 86 -18.13 4.05 1.70
C GLY A 86 -16.82 4.02 2.47
N ILE A 87 -16.30 5.22 2.75
CA ILE A 87 -14.98 5.36 3.40
C ILE A 87 -14.93 4.76 4.80
N THR A 88 -16.03 4.76 5.54
CA THR A 88 -16.10 4.18 6.89
C THR A 88 -15.82 2.69 6.86
N TYR A 89 -16.46 1.96 5.93
CA TYR A 89 -16.21 0.54 5.74
C TYR A 89 -14.74 0.26 5.37
N TYR A 90 -14.20 0.97 4.38
CA TYR A 90 -12.82 0.72 3.95
C TYR A 90 -11.77 1.14 4.97
N ASN A 91 -12.03 2.18 5.78
CA ASN A 91 -11.17 2.55 6.90
C ASN A 91 -11.10 1.42 7.95
N SER A 92 -12.23 0.83 8.30
CA SER A 92 -12.31 -0.29 9.26
C SER A 92 -11.66 -1.56 8.67
N LEU A 93 -11.93 -1.88 7.40
CA LEU A 93 -11.34 -3.02 6.72
C LEU A 93 -9.81 -2.91 6.62
N THR A 94 -9.30 -1.74 6.23
CA THR A 94 -7.85 -1.51 6.12
C THR A 94 -7.17 -1.56 7.48
N PHE A 95 -7.83 -1.04 8.52
CA PHE A 95 -7.35 -1.15 9.90
C PHE A 95 -7.29 -2.62 10.33
N ALA A 96 -8.36 -3.39 10.15
CA ALA A 96 -8.41 -4.79 10.52
C ALA A 96 -7.33 -5.64 9.81
N LYS A 97 -7.14 -5.44 8.50
CA LYS A 97 -6.10 -6.11 7.73
C LYS A 97 -4.69 -5.79 8.26
N SER A 98 -4.39 -4.53 8.49
CA SER A 98 -3.08 -4.11 8.97
C SER A 98 -2.80 -4.59 10.40
N GLN A 99 -3.78 -4.51 11.29
CA GLN A 99 -3.64 -5.02 12.67
C GLN A 99 -3.40 -6.53 12.69
N LEU A 100 -4.19 -7.29 11.91
CA LEU A 100 -4.00 -8.73 11.81
C LEU A 100 -2.58 -9.09 11.36
N PHE A 101 -2.06 -8.36 10.39
CA PHE A 101 -0.74 -8.64 9.84
C PHE A 101 0.39 -8.21 10.78
N TYR A 102 0.32 -7.02 11.38
CA TYR A 102 1.33 -6.58 12.35
C TYR A 102 1.33 -7.43 13.62
N ASN A 103 0.16 -7.81 14.12
CA ASN A 103 0.06 -8.72 15.26
C ASN A 103 0.77 -10.06 14.96
N PHE A 104 0.64 -10.57 13.74
CA PHE A 104 1.35 -11.78 13.35
C PHE A 104 2.87 -11.56 13.30
N ILE A 105 3.37 -10.50 12.69
CA ILE A 105 4.80 -10.17 12.64
C ILE A 105 5.36 -10.01 14.05
N ASP A 106 4.72 -9.18 14.87
CA ASP A 106 5.19 -8.85 16.23
C ASP A 106 5.24 -10.08 17.16
N ASN A 107 4.46 -11.13 16.87
CA ASN A 107 4.44 -12.40 17.63
C ASN A 107 5.16 -13.56 16.91
N SER A 108 6.01 -13.27 15.93
CA SER A 108 6.72 -14.30 15.15
C SER A 108 8.06 -14.75 15.79
N ASN A 109 8.37 -14.29 17.01
CA ASN A 109 9.66 -14.53 17.68
C ASN A 109 10.85 -14.11 16.80
N ASP A 110 10.82 -12.87 16.32
CA ASP A 110 11.82 -12.25 15.45
C ASP A 110 12.11 -13.02 14.14
N PHE A 111 11.23 -13.95 13.77
CA PHE A 111 11.33 -14.59 12.47
C PHE A 111 10.99 -13.63 11.32
N TYR A 112 9.93 -12.84 11.50
CA TYR A 112 9.58 -11.73 10.62
C TYR A 112 9.78 -10.43 11.38
N ILE A 113 10.59 -9.53 10.84
CA ILE A 113 10.98 -8.30 11.52
C ILE A 113 10.49 -7.09 10.73
N ASN A 114 9.81 -6.17 11.40
CA ASN A 114 9.45 -4.86 10.88
C ASN A 114 10.10 -3.77 11.75
N ASP A 115 11.07 -3.06 11.20
CA ASP A 115 11.87 -2.05 11.90
C ASP A 115 11.17 -0.70 12.07
N ILE A 116 9.93 -0.56 11.58
CA ILE A 116 9.19 0.70 11.66
C ILE A 116 8.55 0.84 13.04
N PRO A 117 8.80 1.94 13.77
CA PRO A 117 8.12 2.22 15.03
C PRO A 117 6.60 2.15 14.87
N LYS A 118 5.91 1.62 15.89
CA LYS A 118 4.46 1.31 15.81
C LYS A 118 3.61 2.50 15.40
N GLU A 119 3.93 3.69 15.87
CA GLU A 119 3.26 4.95 15.56
C GLU A 119 3.41 5.38 14.10
N ASN A 120 4.47 4.94 13.42
CA ASN A 120 4.79 5.28 12.03
C ASN A 120 4.40 4.19 11.03
N ARG A 121 3.81 3.09 11.49
CA ARG A 121 3.45 1.94 10.65
C ARG A 121 2.37 2.27 9.63
N SER A 122 2.61 1.90 8.39
CA SER A 122 1.63 2.06 7.30
C SER A 122 0.52 1.01 7.41
N ARG A 123 -0.74 1.43 7.17
CA ARG A 123 -1.87 0.49 7.08
C ARG A 123 -2.00 -0.20 5.72
N THR A 124 -1.30 0.28 4.71
CA THR A 124 -1.49 -0.17 3.32
C THR A 124 -0.27 -0.81 2.70
N ASN A 125 0.94 -0.40 3.09
CA ASN A 125 2.18 -0.98 2.59
C ASN A 125 3.03 -1.39 3.79
N ILE A 126 3.10 -2.68 4.05
CA ILE A 126 3.85 -3.22 5.18
C ILE A 126 5.12 -3.85 4.66
N THR A 127 6.25 -3.45 5.22
CA THR A 127 7.58 -3.98 4.91
C THR A 127 8.07 -4.86 6.03
N PHE A 128 8.83 -5.88 5.71
CA PHE A 128 9.45 -6.78 6.70
C PHE A 128 10.65 -7.52 6.11
N THR A 129 11.48 -8.06 6.97
CA THR A 129 12.57 -8.98 6.62
C THR A 129 12.33 -10.35 7.24
N VAL A 130 12.97 -11.39 6.72
CA VAL A 130 12.98 -12.72 7.31
C VAL A 130 14.30 -12.90 8.04
N LYS A 131 14.28 -13.09 9.38
CA LYS A 131 15.48 -13.22 10.26
C LYS A 131 16.56 -12.16 9.97
N ASN A 132 16.16 -10.94 9.64
CA ASN A 132 17.04 -9.84 9.20
C ASN A 132 18.03 -10.24 8.07
N SER A 133 17.65 -11.22 7.25
CA SER A 133 18.47 -11.76 6.16
C SER A 133 17.89 -11.39 4.80
N ILE A 134 18.71 -10.77 3.95
CA ILE A 134 18.34 -10.47 2.56
C ILE A 134 18.14 -11.76 1.76
N HIS A 135 18.98 -12.76 1.98
CA HIS A 135 18.91 -14.04 1.28
C HIS A 135 17.61 -14.78 1.64
N LEU A 136 17.27 -14.92 2.92
CA LEU A 136 16.01 -15.55 3.35
C LEU A 136 14.78 -14.76 2.90
N SER A 137 14.85 -13.44 2.86
CA SER A 137 13.77 -12.59 2.35
C SER A 137 13.55 -12.81 0.85
N LYS A 138 14.60 -12.99 0.06
CA LYS A 138 14.48 -13.34 -1.37
C LYS A 138 13.87 -14.73 -1.54
N LEU A 139 14.37 -15.73 -0.81
CA LEU A 139 13.83 -17.09 -0.85
C LEU A 139 12.35 -17.12 -0.43
N PHE A 140 11.97 -16.36 0.59
CA PHE A 140 10.56 -16.18 0.98
C PHE A 140 9.72 -15.64 -0.18
N CYS A 141 10.17 -14.58 -0.85
CA CYS A 141 9.44 -14.00 -1.98
C CYS A 141 9.30 -14.96 -3.16
N GLU A 142 10.32 -15.75 -3.46
CA GLU A 142 10.31 -16.78 -4.51
C GLU A 142 9.33 -17.90 -4.15
N THR A 143 9.37 -18.40 -2.91
CA THR A 143 8.45 -19.42 -2.40
C THR A 143 7.01 -18.90 -2.41
N ALA A 144 6.78 -17.64 -1.99
CA ALA A 144 5.48 -17.01 -2.04
C ALA A 144 4.92 -16.96 -3.45
N LYS A 145 5.75 -16.61 -4.44
CA LYS A 145 5.38 -16.60 -5.86
C LYS A 145 4.97 -17.99 -6.37
N GLN A 146 5.66 -19.05 -5.96
CA GLN A 146 5.31 -20.44 -6.30
C GLN A 146 3.95 -20.85 -5.72
N HIS A 147 3.53 -20.25 -4.62
CA HIS A 147 2.21 -20.43 -4.00
C HIS A 147 1.18 -19.38 -4.43
N ASN A 148 1.39 -18.73 -5.58
CA ASN A 148 0.52 -17.71 -6.17
C ASN A 148 0.38 -16.41 -5.36
N PHE A 149 1.27 -16.12 -4.41
CA PHE A 149 1.36 -14.84 -3.74
C PHE A 149 2.33 -13.93 -4.49
N ILE A 150 1.80 -13.12 -5.40
CA ILE A 150 2.58 -12.26 -6.30
C ILE A 150 2.76 -10.87 -5.69
N GLY A 151 3.92 -10.24 -5.94
CA GLY A 151 4.19 -8.85 -5.55
C GLY A 151 4.66 -8.68 -4.11
N THR A 152 5.20 -9.75 -3.48
CA THR A 152 5.74 -9.73 -2.12
C THR A 152 7.14 -9.12 -2.03
N GLN A 153 7.81 -8.88 -3.15
CA GLN A 153 9.13 -8.28 -3.21
C GLN A 153 9.11 -6.80 -2.77
N TYR A 154 10.21 -6.33 -2.22
CA TYR A 154 10.38 -4.92 -1.89
C TYR A 154 10.27 -4.03 -3.15
N HIS A 155 10.15 -2.72 -2.94
CA HIS A 155 10.03 -1.79 -4.06
C HIS A 155 11.26 -1.89 -4.99
N PRO A 156 11.09 -1.86 -6.33
CA PRO A 156 12.20 -2.01 -7.29
C PRO A 156 13.35 -1.02 -7.10
N SER A 157 13.07 0.18 -6.57
CA SER A 157 14.12 1.16 -6.24
C SER A 157 15.05 0.73 -5.10
N ASN A 158 14.68 -0.30 -4.33
CA ASN A 158 15.50 -0.84 -3.25
C ASN A 158 15.24 -2.34 -3.04
N PRO A 159 15.65 -3.19 -4.01
CA PRO A 159 15.29 -4.61 -4.04
C PRO A 159 15.91 -5.44 -2.91
N ASN A 160 16.91 -4.88 -2.20
CA ASN A 160 17.64 -5.58 -1.15
C ASN A 160 17.13 -5.26 0.28
N LYS A 161 15.99 -4.59 0.41
CA LYS A 161 15.42 -4.23 1.73
C LYS A 161 14.39 -5.22 2.29
N GLY A 162 14.30 -6.44 1.76
CA GLY A 162 13.41 -7.46 2.29
C GLY A 162 12.11 -7.64 1.49
N CYS A 163 11.00 -7.79 2.19
CA CYS A 163 9.68 -8.06 1.63
C CYS A 163 8.72 -6.89 1.84
N ARG A 164 7.68 -6.83 1.03
CA ARG A 164 6.60 -5.85 1.17
C ARG A 164 5.28 -6.50 0.77
N ILE A 165 4.22 -6.19 1.51
CA ILE A 165 2.85 -6.47 1.07
C ILE A 165 2.07 -5.16 0.90
N SER A 166 1.08 -5.20 0.00
CA SER A 166 0.20 -4.06 -0.27
C SER A 166 -1.25 -4.45 0.03
N LEU A 167 -1.80 -3.89 1.11
CA LEU A 167 -3.14 -4.20 1.63
C LEU A 167 -4.20 -3.23 1.08
N TYR A 168 -4.22 -3.01 -0.23
CA TYR A 168 -5.18 -2.10 -0.86
C TYR A 168 -6.62 -2.62 -0.77
N ASN A 169 -7.58 -1.77 -1.14
CA ASN A 169 -9.01 -2.04 -1.03
C ASN A 169 -9.50 -3.24 -1.85
N GLY A 170 -8.75 -3.63 -2.88
CA GLY A 170 -9.05 -4.81 -3.68
C GLY A 170 -8.78 -6.14 -2.97
N LEU A 171 -7.98 -6.13 -1.90
CA LEU A 171 -7.62 -7.31 -1.14
C LEU A 171 -8.60 -7.48 0.05
N GLU A 172 -9.24 -8.63 0.16
CA GLU A 172 -10.16 -8.94 1.25
C GLU A 172 -9.41 -9.48 2.49
N LEU A 173 -10.06 -9.44 3.66
CA LEU A 173 -9.46 -9.92 4.91
C LEU A 173 -9.14 -11.42 4.89
N SER A 174 -9.94 -12.22 4.17
CA SER A 174 -9.71 -13.65 3.98
C SER A 174 -8.40 -13.94 3.26
N GLU A 175 -8.05 -13.14 2.26
CA GLU A 175 -6.80 -13.29 1.51
C GLU A 175 -5.58 -12.95 2.38
N VAL A 176 -5.70 -11.96 3.26
CA VAL A 176 -4.65 -11.66 4.25
C VAL A 176 -4.46 -12.83 5.24
N LYS A 177 -5.55 -13.46 5.68
CA LYS A 177 -5.49 -14.67 6.54
C LYS A 177 -4.79 -15.82 5.83
N LEU A 178 -5.09 -16.07 4.55
CA LEU A 178 -4.43 -17.10 3.75
C LEU A 178 -2.93 -16.83 3.62
N PHE A 179 -2.56 -15.59 3.36
CA PHE A 179 -1.14 -15.22 3.30
C PHE A 179 -0.42 -15.41 4.64
N ILE A 180 -1.03 -15.05 5.76
CA ILE A 180 -0.48 -15.30 7.10
C ILE A 180 -0.33 -16.81 7.37
N GLN A 181 -1.26 -17.63 6.91
CA GLN A 181 -1.15 -19.09 7.03
C GLN A 181 0.04 -19.63 6.23
N PHE A 182 0.25 -19.14 5.00
CA PHE A 182 1.46 -19.43 4.23
C PHE A 182 2.72 -19.02 4.99
N MET A 183 2.77 -17.82 5.56
CA MET A 183 3.90 -17.34 6.34
C MET A 183 4.20 -18.24 7.55
N LYS A 184 3.18 -18.70 8.26
CA LYS A 184 3.35 -19.68 9.37
C LYS A 184 3.95 -20.99 8.89
N THR A 185 3.48 -21.53 7.77
CA THR A 185 4.01 -22.76 7.17
C THR A 185 5.47 -22.59 6.77
N PHE A 186 5.82 -21.45 6.16
CA PHE A 186 7.20 -21.13 5.82
C PHE A 186 8.10 -21.05 7.06
N GLN A 187 7.67 -20.36 8.11
CA GLN A 187 8.40 -20.25 9.39
C GLN A 187 8.63 -21.61 10.01
N ASN A 188 7.62 -22.48 10.11
CA ASN A 188 7.73 -23.79 10.70
C ASN A 188 8.71 -24.69 9.97
N LYS A 189 8.72 -24.64 8.63
CA LYS A 189 9.69 -25.40 7.81
C LYS A 189 11.12 -25.00 8.10
N PHE A 190 11.40 -23.72 8.29
CA PHE A 190 12.76 -23.24 8.59
C PHE A 190 13.17 -23.51 10.02
N ASN A 191 12.30 -23.40 11.01
CA ASN A 191 12.60 -23.73 12.38
C ASN A 191 12.90 -25.23 12.56
N PHE A 192 12.21 -26.08 11.82
CA PHE A 192 12.47 -27.54 11.83
C PHE A 192 13.86 -27.88 11.24
N ASN A 193 14.25 -27.26 10.14
CA ASN A 193 15.57 -27.46 9.53
C ASN A 193 16.71 -26.97 10.43
N ASP A 194 16.53 -25.84 11.13
CA ASP A 194 17.51 -25.33 12.10
C ASP A 194 17.72 -26.33 13.27
N LEU A 195 16.65 -26.99 13.75
CA LEU A 195 16.73 -28.00 14.79
C LEU A 195 17.46 -29.28 14.32
N GLN A 196 17.25 -29.73 13.09
CA GLN A 196 17.95 -30.90 12.54
C GLN A 196 19.44 -30.62 12.35
N ASN A 197 19.80 -29.43 11.87
CA ASN A 197 21.20 -29.05 11.69
C ASN A 197 21.94 -28.88 13.01
N SER A 198 21.31 -28.45 14.08
CA SER A 198 21.88 -28.32 15.41
C SER A 198 22.07 -29.68 16.09
N SER A 199 21.24 -30.69 15.80
CA SER A 199 21.36 -32.05 16.34
C SER A 199 22.40 -32.92 15.61
N LEU A 200 22.87 -32.51 14.42
CA LEU A 200 23.94 -33.17 13.66
C LEU A 200 25.34 -32.62 13.96
N SER A 201 25.42 -31.49 14.68
CA SER A 201 26.67 -30.81 15.06
C SER A 201 27.04 -30.99 16.54
N SER A 202 26.29 -31.76 17.29
CA SER A 202 26.52 -32.21 18.67
C SER A 202 26.95 -33.67 18.70
#